data_0bbe226c6a0dc23ef4a19d2597222c9a
#
_entry.id   0bbe226c6a0dc23ef4a19d2597222c9a
#
_cell.length_a   1.000
_cell.length_b   1.000
_cell.length_c   1.000
_cell.angle_alpha   90.00
_cell.angle_beta   90.00
_cell.angle_gamma   90.00
#
_symmetry.space_group_name_H-M   'P 1'
#
loop_
_entity.id
_entity.type
_entity.pdbx_description
1 polymer ?
#
loop_
_entity_poly.entity_id
_entity_poly.type
_entity_poly.pdbx_seq_one_letter_code
_entity_poly.pdbx_strand_id
1 'polypeptide(L)'
;LSMTLAPNYKQYGFWNRVGLGTLLTDETFGVAITPYVKGEKINDRWLHGLNITAYLFWTVSCVIGAIFGEYISNPDALGLDFAITAMFIFLCISQFEGIKKSRLRIYIVLIVCVIVMMLLLSSILPSYVAILIAAIVAALLGVVMEK
;
A
#
# COMPACT_ATOMS: atom_id res chain seq x y z
N LEU A 1 -6.15 -4.27 -2.28
CA LEU A 1 -5.28 -4.01 -3.44
C LEU A 1 -5.62 -4.93 -4.62
N SER A 2 -5.51 -6.26 -4.49
CA SER A 2 -5.82 -7.22 -5.56
C SER A 2 -7.26 -7.12 -6.06
N MET A 3 -8.23 -6.82 -5.20
CA MET A 3 -9.63 -6.64 -5.58
C MET A 3 -9.85 -5.44 -6.52
N THR A 4 -9.08 -4.37 -6.36
CA THR A 4 -9.17 -3.17 -7.22
C THR A 4 -8.74 -3.47 -8.65
N LEU A 5 -7.69 -4.28 -8.81
CA LEU A 5 -7.18 -4.70 -10.13
C LEU A 5 -7.88 -5.95 -10.68
N ALA A 6 -8.67 -6.67 -9.87
CA ALA A 6 -9.33 -7.91 -10.23
C ALA A 6 -10.20 -7.82 -11.53
N PRO A 7 -10.90 -6.71 -11.83
CA PRO A 7 -11.65 -6.61 -13.10
C PRO A 7 -10.76 -6.80 -14.33
N ASN A 8 -9.52 -6.28 -14.31
CA ASN A 8 -8.57 -6.43 -15.42
C ASN A 8 -8.00 -7.85 -15.54
N TYR A 9 -8.04 -8.63 -14.45
CA TYR A 9 -7.52 -10.00 -14.44
C TYR A 9 -8.51 -11.04 -14.91
N LYS A 10 -9.79 -10.68 -15.12
CA LYS A 10 -10.85 -11.62 -15.56
C LYS A 10 -10.53 -12.29 -16.91
N GLN A 11 -9.77 -11.61 -17.77
CA GLN A 11 -9.35 -12.13 -19.07
C GLN A 11 -8.21 -13.14 -18.98
N TYR A 12 -7.54 -13.28 -17.84
CA TYR A 12 -6.40 -14.17 -17.68
C TYR A 12 -6.81 -15.52 -17.08
N GLY A 13 -6.06 -16.57 -17.39
CA GLY A 13 -6.25 -17.89 -16.83
C GLY A 13 -6.11 -17.92 -15.29
N PHE A 14 -6.71 -18.91 -14.65
CA PHE A 14 -6.73 -19.04 -13.20
C PHE A 14 -5.34 -18.94 -12.56
N TRP A 15 -4.35 -19.67 -13.10
CA TRP A 15 -2.98 -19.68 -12.58
C TRP A 15 -2.28 -18.33 -12.70
N ASN A 16 -2.51 -17.61 -13.80
CA ASN A 16 -1.99 -16.25 -13.95
C ASN A 16 -2.59 -15.29 -12.92
N ARG A 17 -3.88 -15.42 -12.65
CA ARG A 17 -4.54 -14.59 -11.60
C ARG A 17 -3.98 -14.86 -10.22
N VAL A 18 -3.76 -16.14 -9.89
CA VAL A 18 -3.14 -16.53 -8.62
C VAL A 18 -1.73 -15.96 -8.52
N GLY A 19 -0.89 -16.16 -9.55
CA GLY A 19 0.48 -15.63 -9.56
C GLY A 19 0.56 -14.11 -9.46
N LEU A 20 -0.29 -13.39 -10.18
CA LEU A 20 -0.37 -11.93 -10.10
C LEU A 20 -0.84 -11.43 -8.72
N GLY A 21 -1.81 -12.14 -8.12
CA GLY A 21 -2.35 -11.75 -6.82
C GLY A 21 -1.41 -12.04 -5.64
N THR A 22 -0.65 -13.13 -5.69
CA THR A 22 0.28 -13.52 -4.61
C THR A 22 1.55 -12.68 -4.58
N LEU A 23 2.01 -12.20 -5.74
CA LEU A 23 3.21 -11.37 -5.84
C LEU A 23 2.92 -9.87 -5.82
N LEU A 24 1.64 -9.48 -5.74
CA LEU A 24 1.25 -8.08 -5.69
C LEU A 24 1.57 -7.50 -4.31
N THR A 25 2.47 -6.52 -4.27
CA THR A 25 2.81 -5.74 -3.08
C THR A 25 2.19 -4.34 -3.16
N ASP A 26 2.29 -3.56 -2.08
CA ASP A 26 1.79 -2.19 -2.05
C ASP A 26 2.54 -1.31 -3.06
N GLU A 27 3.83 -1.52 -3.24
CA GLU A 27 4.68 -0.80 -4.18
C GLU A 27 4.30 -1.11 -5.63
N THR A 28 4.14 -2.41 -5.95
CA THR A 28 3.76 -2.81 -7.32
C THR A 28 2.33 -2.40 -7.65
N PHE A 29 1.44 -2.36 -6.65
CA PHE A 29 0.11 -1.79 -6.79
C PHE A 29 0.17 -0.28 -7.08
N GLY A 30 0.99 0.49 -6.33
CA GLY A 30 1.17 1.92 -6.55
C GLY A 30 1.64 2.24 -7.97
N VAL A 31 2.52 1.42 -8.55
CA VAL A 31 2.96 1.57 -9.94
C VAL A 31 1.87 1.14 -10.92
N ALA A 32 1.15 0.05 -10.65
CA ALA A 32 0.13 -0.49 -11.56
C ALA A 32 -1.16 0.34 -11.59
N ILE A 33 -1.49 1.07 -10.52
CA ILE A 33 -2.73 1.85 -10.44
C ILE A 33 -2.74 3.03 -11.42
N THR A 34 -1.60 3.65 -11.68
CA THR A 34 -1.50 4.82 -12.57
C THR A 34 -1.95 4.53 -13.99
N PRO A 35 -1.41 3.53 -14.72
CA PRO A 35 -1.92 3.17 -16.04
C PRO A 35 -3.37 2.65 -15.99
N TYR A 36 -3.76 1.96 -14.91
CA TYR A 36 -5.13 1.50 -14.72
C TYR A 36 -6.14 2.64 -14.70
N VAL A 37 -5.86 3.71 -13.94
CA VAL A 37 -6.72 4.89 -13.83
C VAL A 37 -6.81 5.65 -15.15
N LYS A 38 -5.72 5.66 -15.94
CA LYS A 38 -5.69 6.24 -17.29
C LYS A 38 -6.48 5.41 -18.31
N GLY A 39 -7.01 4.24 -17.94
CA GLY A 39 -7.73 3.35 -18.84
C GLY A 39 -6.84 2.58 -19.82
N GLU A 40 -5.54 2.55 -19.55
CA GLU A 40 -4.59 1.81 -20.37
C GLU A 40 -4.75 0.29 -20.14
N LYS A 41 -4.62 -0.50 -21.19
CA LYS A 41 -4.62 -1.97 -21.05
C LYS A 41 -3.29 -2.42 -20.46
N ILE A 42 -3.34 -2.90 -19.22
CA ILE A 42 -2.17 -3.47 -18.56
C ILE A 42 -1.92 -4.86 -19.15
N ASN A 43 -0.72 -5.08 -19.69
CA ASN A 43 -0.30 -6.37 -20.17
C ASN A 43 0.10 -7.27 -18.98
N ASP A 44 -0.34 -8.56 -19.00
CA ASP A 44 0.00 -9.55 -17.98
C ASP A 44 1.51 -9.76 -17.85
N ARG A 45 2.24 -9.81 -18.96
CA ARG A 45 3.71 -9.95 -18.96
C ARG A 45 4.41 -8.78 -18.29
N TRP A 46 3.92 -7.56 -18.53
CA TRP A 46 4.46 -6.37 -17.87
C TRP A 46 4.24 -6.42 -16.35
N LEU A 47 3.03 -6.83 -15.94
CA LEU A 47 2.68 -6.92 -14.52
C LEU A 47 3.44 -8.05 -13.80
N HIS A 48 3.60 -9.21 -14.45
CA HIS A 48 4.47 -10.27 -13.94
C HIS A 48 5.92 -9.80 -13.82
N GLY A 49 6.45 -9.12 -14.84
CA GLY A 49 7.79 -8.53 -14.81
C GLY A 49 7.95 -7.56 -13.65
N LEU A 50 7.00 -6.65 -13.45
CA LEU A 50 6.98 -5.72 -12.33
C LEU A 50 7.03 -6.43 -10.98
N ASN A 51 6.13 -7.39 -10.76
CA ASN A 51 6.03 -8.13 -9.50
C ASN A 51 7.28 -8.97 -9.21
N ILE A 52 7.80 -9.70 -10.21
CA ILE A 52 8.99 -10.53 -10.06
C ILE A 52 10.21 -9.66 -9.77
N THR A 53 10.37 -8.56 -10.51
CA THR A 53 11.49 -7.63 -10.29
C THR A 53 11.43 -7.03 -8.88
N ALA A 54 10.27 -6.56 -8.45
CA ALA A 54 10.09 -6.02 -7.10
C ALA A 54 10.43 -7.06 -6.02
N TYR A 55 9.94 -8.29 -6.18
CA TYR A 55 10.22 -9.38 -5.24
C TYR A 55 11.71 -9.73 -5.18
N LEU A 56 12.39 -9.83 -6.32
CA LEU A 56 13.82 -10.09 -6.37
C LEU A 56 14.63 -8.97 -5.71
N PHE A 57 14.33 -7.71 -6.03
CA PHE A 57 15.01 -6.58 -5.40
C PHE A 57 14.78 -6.54 -3.89
N TRP A 58 13.56 -6.80 -3.44
CA TRP A 58 13.25 -6.88 -2.01
C TRP A 58 14.07 -7.99 -1.33
N THR A 59 14.09 -9.19 -1.92
CA THR A 59 14.86 -10.32 -1.38
C THR A 59 16.36 -10.01 -1.32
N VAL A 60 16.93 -9.47 -2.39
CA VAL A 60 18.35 -9.08 -2.45
C VAL A 60 18.66 -8.00 -1.40
N SER A 61 17.78 -7.00 -1.27
CA SER A 61 17.95 -5.96 -0.25
C SER A 61 17.91 -6.50 1.17
N CYS A 62 17.03 -7.48 1.46
CA CYS A 62 17.01 -8.15 2.76
C CYS A 62 18.32 -8.91 3.05
N VAL A 63 18.85 -9.63 2.05
CA VAL A 63 20.13 -10.34 2.19
C VAL A 63 21.29 -9.36 2.43
N ILE A 64 21.34 -8.28 1.66
CA ILE A 64 22.34 -7.22 1.84
C ILE A 64 22.20 -6.59 3.23
N GLY A 65 20.98 -6.27 3.65
CA GLY A 65 20.71 -5.71 4.98
C GLY A 65 21.11 -6.64 6.11
N ALA A 66 20.87 -7.95 5.95
CA ALA A 66 21.29 -8.95 6.94
C ALA A 66 22.82 -9.08 7.06
N ILE A 67 23.54 -9.02 5.93
CA ILE A 67 25.01 -9.15 5.92
C ILE A 67 25.69 -7.87 6.42
N PHE A 68 25.20 -6.70 5.98
CA PHE A 68 25.86 -5.43 6.25
C PHE A 68 25.26 -4.65 7.43
N GLY A 69 24.11 -5.09 7.95
CA GLY A 69 23.41 -4.39 9.04
C GLY A 69 24.24 -4.29 10.33
N GLU A 70 25.10 -5.29 10.60
CA GLU A 70 25.99 -5.27 11.77
C GLU A 70 27.05 -4.17 11.71
N TYR A 71 27.38 -3.68 10.51
CA TYR A 71 28.35 -2.58 10.32
C TYR A 71 27.72 -1.21 10.51
N ILE A 72 26.39 -1.13 10.63
CA ILE A 72 25.67 0.12 10.83
C ILE A 72 25.49 0.36 12.33
N SER A 73 26.39 1.16 12.91
CA SER A 73 26.37 1.45 14.35
C SER A 73 25.17 2.28 14.79
N ASN A 74 24.63 3.10 13.92
CA ASN A 74 23.48 3.96 14.21
C ASN A 74 22.54 4.07 12.97
N PRO A 75 21.50 3.21 12.90
CA PRO A 75 20.51 3.25 11.82
C PRO A 75 19.74 4.57 11.74
N ASP A 76 19.48 5.22 12.88
CA ASP A 76 18.73 6.47 12.97
C ASP A 76 19.48 7.62 12.30
N ALA A 77 20.82 7.63 12.41
CA ALA A 77 21.67 8.62 11.74
C ALA A 77 21.60 8.53 10.21
N LEU A 78 21.22 7.38 9.65
CA LEU A 78 20.99 7.17 8.23
C LEU A 78 19.57 7.55 7.79
N GLY A 79 18.70 7.93 8.71
CA GLY A 79 17.32 8.30 8.41
C GLY A 79 16.45 7.13 7.94
N LEU A 80 16.77 5.89 8.31
CA LEU A 80 16.02 4.71 7.89
C LEU A 80 14.57 4.74 8.37
N ASP A 81 14.31 5.26 9.57
CA ASP A 81 12.95 5.46 10.08
C ASP A 81 12.15 6.45 9.23
N PHE A 82 12.83 7.51 8.76
CA PHE A 82 12.20 8.46 7.86
C PHE A 82 11.89 7.85 6.48
N ALA A 83 12.75 6.96 5.98
CA ALA A 83 12.53 6.29 4.69
C ALA A 83 11.22 5.47 4.68
N ILE A 84 10.95 4.72 5.76
CA ILE A 84 9.70 3.96 5.92
C ILE A 84 8.48 4.91 5.95
N THR A 85 8.57 5.97 6.74
CA THR A 85 7.51 6.97 6.84
C THR A 85 7.25 7.65 5.49
N ALA A 86 8.29 8.04 4.77
CA ALA A 86 8.19 8.65 3.44
C ALA A 86 7.55 7.70 2.42
N MET A 87 7.87 6.40 2.47
CA MET A 87 7.25 5.38 1.63
C MET A 87 5.73 5.31 1.86
N PHE A 88 5.27 5.25 3.11
CA PHE A 88 3.84 5.23 3.42
C PHE A 88 3.12 6.52 3.03
N ILE A 89 3.75 7.69 3.20
CA ILE A 89 3.21 8.97 2.72
C ILE A 89 3.07 8.94 1.19
N PHE A 90 4.08 8.46 0.46
CA PHE A 90 4.02 8.32 -0.99
C PHE A 90 2.89 7.40 -1.43
N LEU A 91 2.75 6.23 -0.81
CA LEU A 91 1.66 5.29 -1.11
C LEU A 91 0.28 5.91 -0.84
N CYS A 92 0.15 6.66 0.25
CA CYS A 92 -1.07 7.38 0.56
C CYS A 92 -1.41 8.42 -0.52
N ILE A 93 -0.44 9.23 -0.93
CA ILE A 93 -0.62 10.25 -1.98
C ILE A 93 -0.98 9.60 -3.32
N SER A 94 -0.28 8.52 -3.69
CA SER A 94 -0.53 7.80 -4.95
C SER A 94 -1.96 7.26 -5.05
N GLN A 95 -2.58 6.90 -3.92
CA GLN A 95 -3.98 6.46 -3.92
C GLN A 95 -4.96 7.59 -4.25
N PHE A 96 -4.57 8.86 -4.05
CA PHE A 96 -5.43 10.00 -4.40
C PHE A 96 -5.46 10.31 -5.90
N GLU A 97 -4.45 9.90 -6.66
CA GLU A 97 -4.38 10.19 -8.11
C GLU A 97 -5.57 9.64 -8.90
N GLY A 98 -6.18 8.54 -8.43
CA GLY A 98 -7.34 7.91 -9.05
C GLY A 98 -8.70 8.43 -8.59
N ILE A 99 -8.74 9.31 -7.59
CA ILE A 99 -9.98 9.73 -6.95
C ILE A 99 -10.58 10.94 -7.67
N LYS A 100 -11.88 10.86 -8.04
CA LYS A 100 -12.62 12.01 -8.56
C LYS A 100 -12.64 13.13 -7.52
N LYS A 101 -12.43 14.38 -7.95
CA LYS A 101 -12.43 15.57 -7.08
C LYS A 101 -13.65 15.68 -6.17
N SER A 102 -14.83 15.21 -6.61
CA SER A 102 -16.05 15.21 -5.81
C SER A 102 -15.99 14.27 -4.59
N ARG A 103 -15.21 13.19 -4.66
CA ARG A 103 -15.04 12.23 -3.55
C ARG A 103 -13.83 12.54 -2.68
N LEU A 104 -12.93 13.40 -3.13
CA LEU A 104 -11.70 13.74 -2.40
C LEU A 104 -12.01 14.27 -0.98
N ARG A 105 -13.07 15.08 -0.83
CA ARG A 105 -13.50 15.58 0.47
C ARG A 105 -13.84 14.47 1.45
N ILE A 106 -14.53 13.42 0.99
CA ILE A 106 -14.92 12.27 1.82
C ILE A 106 -13.66 11.55 2.33
N TYR A 107 -12.70 11.30 1.44
CA TYR A 107 -11.44 10.63 1.82
C TYR A 107 -10.62 11.47 2.79
N ILE A 108 -10.55 12.80 2.61
CA ILE A 108 -9.85 13.68 3.54
C ILE A 108 -10.53 13.65 4.92
N VAL A 109 -11.84 13.73 4.99
CA VAL A 109 -12.60 13.65 6.26
C VAL A 109 -12.34 12.30 6.94
N LEU A 110 -12.32 11.20 6.17
CA LEU A 110 -12.08 9.87 6.69
C LEU A 110 -10.65 9.75 7.26
N ILE A 111 -9.64 10.29 6.57
CA ILE A 111 -8.25 10.33 7.06
C ILE A 111 -8.16 11.12 8.36
N VAL A 112 -8.75 12.31 8.42
CA VAL A 112 -8.74 13.12 9.65
C VAL A 112 -9.43 12.38 10.80
N CYS A 113 -10.57 11.73 10.54
CA CYS A 113 -11.27 10.91 11.52
C CYS A 113 -10.40 9.78 12.06
N VAL A 114 -9.68 9.08 11.18
CA VAL A 114 -8.76 7.99 11.56
C VAL A 114 -7.60 8.50 12.38
N ILE A 115 -7.02 9.65 12.01
CA ILE A 115 -5.92 10.27 12.78
C ILE A 115 -6.39 10.63 14.18
N VAL A 116 -7.52 11.32 14.31
CA VAL A 116 -8.10 11.69 15.62
C VAL A 116 -8.40 10.46 16.46
N MET A 117 -9.01 9.46 15.86
CA MET A 117 -9.31 8.19 16.53
C MET A 117 -8.05 7.47 17.00
N MET A 118 -6.99 7.43 16.17
CA MET A 118 -5.70 6.86 16.54
C MET A 118 -5.07 7.59 17.73
N LEU A 119 -5.08 8.93 17.73
CA LEU A 119 -4.55 9.72 18.84
C LEU A 119 -5.31 9.46 20.14
N LEU A 120 -6.65 9.37 20.08
CA LEU A 120 -7.48 9.07 21.23
C LEU A 120 -7.27 7.65 21.76
N LEU A 121 -7.23 6.66 20.87
CA LEU A 121 -7.05 5.25 21.28
C LEU A 121 -5.63 5.00 21.80
N SER A 122 -4.61 5.60 21.22
CA SER A 122 -3.21 5.42 21.65
C SER A 122 -2.92 6.00 23.05
N SER A 123 -3.76 6.90 23.54
CA SER A 123 -3.65 7.41 24.92
C SER A 123 -4.19 6.45 25.99
N ILE A 124 -5.04 5.48 25.59
CA ILE A 124 -5.72 4.57 26.52
C ILE A 124 -5.26 3.12 26.31
N LEU A 125 -4.94 2.74 25.07
CA LEU A 125 -4.63 1.38 24.65
C LEU A 125 -3.18 1.28 24.12
N PRO A 126 -2.57 0.09 24.21
CA PRO A 126 -1.30 -0.17 23.54
C PRO A 126 -1.42 0.09 22.04
N SER A 127 -0.36 0.65 21.43
CA SER A 127 -0.36 1.12 20.04
C SER A 127 -0.82 0.05 19.03
N TYR A 128 -0.45 -1.23 19.23
CA TYR A 128 -0.86 -2.32 18.33
C TYR A 128 -2.37 -2.58 18.36
N VAL A 129 -3.03 -2.44 19.52
CA VAL A 129 -4.49 -2.60 19.64
C VAL A 129 -5.20 -1.40 19.02
N ALA A 130 -4.68 -0.19 19.27
CA ALA A 130 -5.21 1.04 18.71
C ALA A 130 -5.19 1.01 17.16
N ILE A 131 -4.10 0.53 16.55
CA ILE A 131 -3.98 0.38 15.10
C ILE A 131 -5.03 -0.60 14.55
N LEU A 132 -5.20 -1.76 15.18
CA LEU A 132 -6.18 -2.76 14.73
C LEU A 132 -7.61 -2.22 14.78
N ILE A 133 -7.99 -1.59 15.88
CA ILE A 133 -9.33 -1.01 16.04
C ILE A 133 -9.53 0.12 15.02
N ALA A 134 -8.56 1.02 14.89
CA ALA A 134 -8.63 2.12 13.94
C ALA A 134 -8.78 1.64 12.50
N ALA A 135 -8.04 0.60 12.10
CA ALA A 135 -8.13 0.02 10.76
C ALA A 135 -9.51 -0.60 10.48
N ILE A 136 -10.07 -1.34 11.44
CA ILE A 136 -11.40 -1.96 11.29
C ILE A 136 -12.48 -0.87 11.19
N VAL A 137 -12.45 0.10 12.09
CA VAL A 137 -13.44 1.20 12.10
C VAL A 137 -13.32 2.04 10.84
N ALA A 138 -12.11 2.36 10.39
CA ALA A 138 -11.87 3.10 9.14
C ALA A 138 -12.44 2.36 7.92
N ALA A 139 -12.23 1.04 7.86
CA ALA A 139 -12.78 0.23 6.77
C ALA A 139 -14.32 0.23 6.78
N LEU A 140 -14.94 0.10 7.95
CA LEU A 140 -16.40 0.13 8.09
C LEU A 140 -16.97 1.51 7.72
N LEU A 141 -16.37 2.60 8.21
CA LEU A 141 -16.76 3.96 7.87
C LEU A 141 -16.61 4.23 6.38
N GLY A 142 -15.51 3.78 5.77
CA GLY A 142 -15.27 3.90 4.34
C GLY A 142 -16.40 3.25 3.51
N VAL A 143 -16.80 2.03 3.86
CA VAL A 143 -17.89 1.32 3.18
C VAL A 143 -19.24 2.04 3.34
N VAL A 144 -19.51 2.61 4.52
CA VAL A 144 -20.77 3.35 4.77
C VAL A 144 -20.81 4.67 4.02
N MET A 145 -19.68 5.37 3.94
CA MET A 145 -19.59 6.67 3.26
C MET A 145 -19.49 6.56 1.73
N GLU A 146 -19.20 5.38 1.20
CA GLU A 146 -19.12 5.13 -0.25
C GLU A 146 -20.47 4.72 -0.86
N LYS A 147 -21.47 4.40 -0.02
CA LYS A 147 -22.86 4.18 -0.46
C LYS A 147 -23.58 5.49 -0.74
#